data_40d66cc43ccf388e0e21c47baa2e0053
#
_entry.id   40d66cc43ccf388e0e21c47baa2e0053
#
_cell.length_a   1.000
_cell.length_b   1.000
_cell.length_c   1.000
_cell.angle_alpha   90.00
_cell.angle_beta   90.00
_cell.angle_gamma   90.00
#
_symmetry.space_group_name_H-M   'P 1'
#
loop_
_entity.id
_entity.type
_entity.pdbx_description
1 polymer ?
#
loop_
_entity_poly.entity_id
_entity_poly.type
_entity_poly.pdbx_seq_one_letter_code
_entity_poly.pdbx_strand_id
1 'polypeptide(L)'
;MQHLPTKATAILYSISLLCSVFLLQSCDDQTGNIGIDIMPDNDKPTTSQAAYNLTTASIPVDSLIAFTSDCYLGKITDPETNATTTADFIAQFATLENDKLPDISAMHKEDGNVVADSIIINLYIKSYYGDSVNPIKIGVYELDRNNILPENRNYYTNIDPQEYISNRPDAISKEMTFTVVDLAIDDTIRFASTYSKNIRIKLPAEYGTNILRKYYEHPEYFKNSYSFIRNVVPGFYFKTIAGNGTMVNIDVSTITVFFRYKIKDKTEIGIKRIAATKEVIQCNSFNNQNLTPLLKNTDCTFIKSPAAIFTEAILPINDIYKNHENDSINSAKIVFTRQNNTTTSQFALSAPQQLLMVRKTDLTEFFEKKKIPDNTTSYTSKLSTAYNSYTFTNIAGMVSYLHKLRNREAGIKPTDSHTTVIAKTTAWEANNPDWNKVVLVPVTTNTNSLGAIVDVYHDFSLSSTKLTGGQNNPIQISVIYSNFK
;
A
#
# COMPACT_ATOMS: atom_id res chain seq x y z
N MET A 1 20.92 -42.67 46.65
CA MET A 1 20.16 -42.76 45.41
C MET A 1 20.06 -44.22 45.01
N GLN A 2 18.92 -44.84 45.23
CA GLN A 2 18.70 -46.26 44.91
C GLN A 2 18.36 -46.37 43.43
N HIS A 3 19.14 -47.11 42.69
CA HIS A 3 18.88 -47.50 41.30
C HIS A 3 17.67 -48.48 41.26
N LEU A 4 16.58 -48.09 40.65
CA LEU A 4 15.54 -49.03 40.27
C LEU A 4 16.11 -50.12 39.32
N PRO A 5 15.73 -51.36 39.48
CA PRO A 5 16.26 -52.43 38.63
C PRO A 5 15.78 -52.25 37.17
N THR A 6 16.69 -52.48 36.23
CA THR A 6 16.53 -52.29 34.79
C THR A 6 15.30 -52.95 34.14
N LYS A 7 14.74 -53.96 34.76
CA LYS A 7 13.49 -54.65 34.33
C LYS A 7 12.24 -53.82 34.62
N ALA A 8 12.20 -53.04 35.70
CA ALA A 8 11.03 -52.22 36.05
C ALA A 8 10.95 -50.99 35.15
N THR A 9 12.08 -50.39 34.76
CA THR A 9 12.14 -49.29 33.78
C THR A 9 11.74 -49.73 32.40
N ALA A 10 12.14 -50.93 31.94
CA ALA A 10 11.72 -51.46 30.63
C ALA A 10 10.21 -51.71 30.57
N ILE A 11 9.61 -52.17 31.63
CA ILE A 11 8.13 -52.42 31.74
C ILE A 11 7.40 -51.04 31.70
N LEU A 12 7.91 -50.02 32.40
CA LEU A 12 7.31 -48.70 32.37
C LEU A 12 7.36 -48.04 30.98
N TYR A 13 8.48 -48.17 30.27
CA TYR A 13 8.58 -47.72 28.87
C TYR A 13 7.66 -48.49 27.91
N SER A 14 7.49 -49.80 28.12
CA SER A 14 6.60 -50.58 27.29
C SER A 14 5.13 -50.23 27.52
N ILE A 15 4.74 -49.96 28.78
CA ILE A 15 3.39 -49.50 29.12
C ILE A 15 3.13 -48.07 28.58
N SER A 16 4.12 -47.16 28.67
CA SER A 16 4.01 -45.82 28.13
C SER A 16 3.90 -45.82 26.61
N LEU A 17 4.65 -46.68 25.91
CA LEU A 17 4.55 -46.88 24.48
C LEU A 17 3.21 -47.48 24.04
N LEU A 18 2.70 -48.43 24.80
CA LEU A 18 1.38 -49.06 24.53
C LEU A 18 0.24 -48.05 24.76
N CYS A 19 0.31 -47.20 25.82
CA CYS A 19 -0.66 -46.12 26.02
C CYS A 19 -0.61 -45.05 24.93
N SER A 20 0.57 -44.71 24.38
CA SER A 20 0.67 -43.75 23.28
C SER A 20 0.08 -44.28 21.98
N VAL A 21 0.11 -45.56 21.70
CA VAL A 21 -0.52 -46.15 20.51
C VAL A 21 -2.05 -46.15 20.61
N PHE A 22 -2.62 -46.26 21.80
CA PHE A 22 -4.08 -46.17 22.00
C PHE A 22 -4.61 -44.72 21.94
N LEU A 23 -3.75 -43.71 22.11
CA LEU A 23 -4.15 -42.31 21.97
C LEU A 23 -4.15 -41.81 20.52
N LEU A 24 -3.64 -42.59 19.57
CA LEU A 24 -3.68 -42.26 18.15
C LEU A 24 -4.93 -42.83 17.40
N GLN A 25 -5.80 -43.53 18.08
CA GLN A 25 -7.11 -43.92 17.57
C GLN A 25 -8.22 -42.97 18.02
N SER A 26 -7.91 -41.65 18.06
CA SER A 26 -8.94 -40.64 18.34
C SER A 26 -9.38 -40.00 17.03
N CYS A 27 -10.66 -40.18 16.79
CA CYS A 27 -11.53 -39.48 15.86
C CYS A 27 -11.35 -39.78 14.38
N ASP A 28 -11.97 -40.82 13.96
CA ASP A 28 -12.81 -40.74 12.78
C ASP A 28 -14.01 -39.86 13.16
N ASP A 29 -14.02 -38.63 12.69
CA ASP A 29 -15.00 -37.62 13.04
C ASP A 29 -16.33 -37.90 12.31
N GLN A 30 -17.03 -38.98 12.70
CA GLN A 30 -18.37 -39.30 12.22
C GLN A 30 -19.45 -38.37 12.77
N THR A 31 -19.08 -37.39 13.60
CA THR A 31 -20.04 -36.40 14.11
C THR A 31 -20.58 -35.47 13.00
N GLY A 32 -19.88 -35.34 11.88
CA GLY A 32 -20.39 -34.63 10.69
C GLY A 32 -21.59 -35.29 10.03
N ASN A 33 -21.84 -36.58 10.28
CA ASN A 33 -22.93 -37.34 9.65
C ASN A 33 -24.18 -37.50 10.54
N ILE A 34 -24.14 -37.15 11.81
CA ILE A 34 -25.25 -37.38 12.78
C ILE A 34 -26.56 -36.70 12.35
N GLY A 35 -26.49 -35.62 11.55
CA GLY A 35 -27.69 -34.94 11.02
C GLY A 35 -28.14 -35.48 9.65
N ILE A 36 -27.20 -36.05 8.87
CA ILE A 36 -27.44 -36.50 7.49
C ILE A 36 -28.13 -37.89 7.50
N ASP A 37 -27.83 -38.73 8.48
CA ASP A 37 -28.42 -40.07 8.56
C ASP A 37 -29.90 -40.08 9.00
N ILE A 38 -30.37 -38.96 9.56
CA ILE A 38 -31.78 -38.79 9.99
C ILE A 38 -32.63 -38.15 8.88
N MET A 39 -31.97 -37.55 7.84
CA MET A 39 -32.69 -36.95 6.72
C MET A 39 -33.20 -38.02 5.75
N PRO A 40 -34.44 -37.89 5.21
CA PRO A 40 -34.91 -38.70 4.11
C PRO A 40 -33.89 -38.64 2.93
N ASP A 41 -33.69 -39.77 2.25
CA ASP A 41 -32.70 -39.85 1.16
C ASP A 41 -32.92 -38.82 0.04
N ASN A 42 -34.16 -38.35 -0.14
CA ASN A 42 -34.53 -37.28 -1.07
C ASN A 42 -34.11 -35.87 -0.63
N ASP A 43 -33.82 -35.68 0.66
CA ASP A 43 -33.44 -34.39 1.22
C ASP A 43 -31.94 -34.27 1.53
N LYS A 44 -31.18 -35.37 1.26
CA LYS A 44 -29.72 -35.38 1.45
C LYS A 44 -29.03 -34.50 0.39
N PRO A 45 -28.27 -33.47 0.79
CA PRO A 45 -27.52 -32.67 -0.18
C PRO A 45 -26.43 -33.54 -0.85
N THR A 46 -26.41 -33.56 -2.18
CA THR A 46 -25.30 -34.11 -2.93
C THR A 46 -24.26 -33.04 -3.19
N THR A 47 -22.99 -33.35 -2.96
CA THR A 47 -21.89 -32.41 -3.26
C THR A 47 -21.14 -32.87 -4.49
N SER A 48 -20.76 -31.92 -5.34
CA SER A 48 -19.90 -32.14 -6.50
C SER A 48 -18.80 -31.09 -6.55
N GLN A 49 -17.68 -31.45 -7.17
CA GLN A 49 -16.56 -30.55 -7.35
C GLN A 49 -16.21 -30.45 -8.83
N ALA A 50 -15.94 -29.24 -9.29
CA ALA A 50 -15.43 -28.95 -10.62
C ALA A 50 -14.32 -27.91 -10.59
N ALA A 51 -13.46 -27.90 -11.61
CA ALA A 51 -12.43 -26.89 -11.81
C ALA A 51 -12.60 -26.25 -13.19
N TYR A 52 -12.50 -24.93 -13.22
CA TYR A 52 -12.66 -24.14 -14.42
C TYR A 52 -11.42 -23.29 -14.67
N ASN A 53 -11.03 -23.18 -15.93
CA ASN A 53 -9.90 -22.34 -16.32
C ASN A 53 -10.30 -20.86 -16.26
N LEU A 54 -9.40 -20.04 -15.73
CA LEU A 54 -9.49 -18.60 -15.78
C LEU A 54 -8.21 -18.00 -16.35
N THR A 55 -8.35 -17.00 -17.19
CA THR A 55 -7.22 -16.27 -17.76
C THR A 55 -6.87 -15.07 -16.91
N THR A 56 -5.57 -14.76 -16.90
CA THR A 56 -5.05 -13.57 -16.21
C THR A 56 -4.25 -12.70 -17.18
N ALA A 57 -4.12 -11.43 -16.87
CA ALA A 57 -3.31 -10.50 -17.65
C ALA A 57 -2.65 -9.47 -16.73
N SER A 58 -1.47 -8.99 -17.12
CA SER A 58 -0.87 -7.81 -16.50
C SER A 58 -1.54 -6.56 -17.06
N ILE A 59 -2.02 -5.69 -16.18
CA ILE A 59 -2.63 -4.41 -16.56
C ILE A 59 -1.82 -3.25 -16.01
N PRO A 60 -1.70 -2.12 -16.76
CA PRO A 60 -1.04 -0.94 -16.24
C PRO A 60 -1.89 -0.31 -15.13
N VAL A 61 -1.20 0.38 -14.23
CA VAL A 61 -1.83 1.21 -13.21
C VAL A 61 -1.61 2.65 -13.60
N ASP A 62 -2.68 3.35 -13.97
CA ASP A 62 -2.60 4.75 -14.41
C ASP A 62 -2.43 5.70 -13.22
N SER A 63 -3.16 5.44 -12.14
CA SER A 63 -3.11 6.29 -10.94
C SER A 63 -3.71 5.58 -9.73
N LEU A 64 -3.16 5.89 -8.55
CA LEU A 64 -3.65 5.44 -7.24
C LEU A 64 -3.81 6.65 -6.34
N ILE A 65 -4.63 6.57 -5.29
CA ILE A 65 -4.72 7.62 -4.28
C ILE A 65 -3.34 7.81 -3.65
N ALA A 66 -2.79 9.02 -3.80
CA ALA A 66 -1.42 9.35 -3.43
C ALA A 66 -1.27 9.92 -2.01
N PHE A 67 -2.39 10.27 -1.36
CA PHE A 67 -2.38 10.84 -0.02
C PHE A 67 -1.89 9.81 1.00
N THR A 68 -0.77 10.10 1.67
CA THR A 68 -0.12 9.22 2.64
C THR A 68 0.79 10.02 3.57
N SER A 69 1.11 9.45 4.74
CA SER A 69 2.14 10.01 5.62
C SER A 69 3.55 9.51 5.29
N ASP A 70 3.68 8.43 4.52
CA ASP A 70 4.96 7.87 4.11
C ASP A 70 5.28 8.35 2.68
N CYS A 71 6.33 9.18 2.54
CA CYS A 71 6.75 9.74 1.26
C CYS A 71 7.98 9.00 0.72
N TYR A 72 8.09 8.93 -0.60
CA TYR A 72 9.20 8.24 -1.28
C TYR A 72 9.99 9.21 -2.15
N LEU A 73 11.32 9.03 -2.15
CA LEU A 73 12.22 9.87 -2.95
C LEU A 73 13.41 9.04 -3.45
N GLY A 74 13.69 9.10 -4.73
CA GLY A 74 14.77 8.36 -5.36
C GLY A 74 14.35 7.60 -6.60
N LYS A 75 15.28 6.83 -7.15
CA LYS A 75 15.08 6.05 -8.37
C LYS A 75 15.73 4.68 -8.24
N ILE A 76 15.00 3.64 -8.66
CA ILE A 76 15.51 2.28 -8.70
C ILE A 76 15.18 1.60 -10.02
N THR A 77 16.01 0.63 -10.38
CA THR A 77 15.72 -0.32 -11.45
C THR A 77 15.62 -1.71 -10.82
N ASP A 78 14.49 -2.37 -11.03
CA ASP A 78 14.28 -3.75 -10.57
C ASP A 78 15.23 -4.70 -11.31
N PRO A 79 16.12 -5.41 -10.63
CA PRO A 79 17.10 -6.27 -11.29
C PRO A 79 16.48 -7.49 -11.98
N GLU A 80 15.27 -7.92 -11.60
CA GLU A 80 14.58 -9.06 -12.21
C GLU A 80 13.87 -8.66 -13.50
N THR A 81 13.25 -7.49 -13.54
CA THR A 81 12.35 -7.10 -14.64
C THR A 81 12.88 -5.96 -15.49
N ASN A 82 13.96 -5.31 -15.06
CA ASN A 82 14.52 -4.09 -15.67
C ASN A 82 13.53 -2.90 -15.75
N ALA A 83 12.42 -2.99 -15.03
CA ALA A 83 11.50 -1.88 -14.86
C ALA A 83 12.08 -0.85 -13.90
N THR A 84 11.90 0.43 -14.21
CA THR A 84 12.44 1.53 -13.42
C THR A 84 11.31 2.31 -12.75
N THR A 85 11.47 2.62 -11.46
CA THR A 85 10.54 3.46 -10.70
C THR A 85 11.29 4.68 -10.18
N THR A 86 10.78 5.88 -10.46
CA THR A 86 11.22 7.15 -9.88
C THR A 86 10.12 7.67 -8.97
N ALA A 87 10.48 8.09 -7.76
CA ALA A 87 9.56 8.62 -6.77
C ALA A 87 9.92 10.06 -6.43
N ASP A 88 8.91 10.89 -6.38
CA ASP A 88 8.91 12.28 -5.95
C ASP A 88 7.74 12.49 -4.98
N PHE A 89 7.74 13.57 -4.21
CA PHE A 89 6.59 13.89 -3.38
C PHE A 89 6.39 15.39 -3.15
N ILE A 90 5.16 15.76 -2.83
CA ILE A 90 4.77 17.07 -2.33
C ILE A 90 4.45 16.93 -0.85
N ALA A 91 4.85 17.93 -0.05
CA ALA A 91 4.46 18.04 1.35
C ALA A 91 4.09 19.48 1.72
N GLN A 92 2.91 19.65 2.32
CA GLN A 92 2.53 20.84 3.07
C GLN A 92 2.95 20.69 4.52
N PHE A 93 2.93 21.78 5.28
CA PHE A 93 3.41 21.78 6.65
C PHE A 93 2.39 22.44 7.59
N ALA A 94 2.22 21.80 8.75
CA ALA A 94 1.36 22.26 9.82
C ALA A 94 2.14 23.04 10.87
N THR A 95 1.50 24.03 11.47
CA THR A 95 1.99 24.63 12.71
C THR A 95 1.72 23.65 13.86
N LEU A 96 2.64 23.58 14.82
CA LEU A 96 2.41 22.81 16.04
C LEU A 96 1.58 23.64 17.02
N GLU A 97 0.56 23.04 17.62
CA GLU A 97 -0.23 23.68 18.66
C GLU A 97 0.66 24.05 19.85
N ASN A 98 0.37 25.20 20.46
CA ASN A 98 1.07 25.71 21.65
C ASN A 98 2.57 26.00 21.49
N ASP A 99 3.11 25.98 20.27
CA ASP A 99 4.50 26.33 20.00
C ASP A 99 4.65 27.86 19.91
N LYS A 100 4.72 28.49 21.10
CA LYS A 100 4.85 29.95 21.24
C LYS A 100 6.31 30.39 21.17
N LEU A 101 6.57 31.43 20.38
CA LEU A 101 7.86 32.10 20.39
C LEU A 101 8.00 33.00 21.66
N PRO A 102 9.24 33.33 22.10
CA PRO A 102 9.49 34.30 23.15
C PRO A 102 8.86 35.63 22.84
N ASP A 103 8.75 36.51 23.84
CA ASP A 103 8.34 37.89 23.60
C ASP A 103 9.26 38.58 22.58
N ILE A 104 8.70 39.41 21.70
CA ILE A 104 9.45 40.11 20.64
C ILE A 104 10.59 40.99 21.19
N SER A 105 10.46 41.48 22.42
CA SER A 105 11.49 42.26 23.12
C SER A 105 12.72 41.42 23.49
N ALA A 106 12.53 40.12 23.68
CA ALA A 106 13.61 39.18 23.98
C ALA A 106 14.35 38.64 22.73
N MET A 107 13.75 38.78 21.55
CA MET A 107 14.31 38.28 20.30
C MET A 107 15.58 39.01 19.88
N HIS A 108 16.53 38.31 19.30
CA HIS A 108 17.69 38.91 18.64
C HIS A 108 17.22 39.69 17.40
N LYS A 109 17.75 40.89 17.26
CA LYS A 109 17.40 41.81 16.17
C LYS A 109 18.65 42.30 15.48
N GLU A 110 18.55 42.48 14.16
CA GLU A 110 19.50 43.20 13.34
C GLU A 110 18.76 44.36 12.69
N ASP A 111 19.33 45.56 12.76
CA ASP A 111 18.69 46.81 12.30
C ASP A 111 17.25 47.00 12.84
N GLY A 112 17.03 46.61 14.09
CA GLY A 112 15.72 46.70 14.75
C GLY A 112 14.70 45.57 14.40
N ASN A 113 15.02 44.69 13.45
CA ASN A 113 14.15 43.65 12.97
C ASN A 113 14.56 42.28 13.51
N VAL A 114 13.55 41.41 13.84
CA VAL A 114 13.79 40.03 14.23
C VAL A 114 14.44 39.29 13.07
N VAL A 115 15.47 38.47 13.37
CA VAL A 115 16.18 37.66 12.37
C VAL A 115 16.33 36.22 12.83
N ALA A 116 16.34 35.30 11.85
CA ALA A 116 16.67 33.89 12.05
C ALA A 116 18.17 33.67 11.81
N ASP A 117 18.80 32.81 12.62
CA ASP A 117 20.20 32.44 12.42
C ASP A 117 20.33 31.43 11.25
N SER A 118 19.39 30.51 11.14
CA SER A 118 19.34 29.56 10.05
C SER A 118 17.98 28.87 9.95
N ILE A 119 17.72 28.22 8.81
CA ILE A 119 16.55 27.42 8.58
C ILE A 119 16.94 26.15 7.82
N ILE A 120 16.37 25.02 8.24
CA ILE A 120 16.68 23.69 7.68
C ILE A 120 15.39 22.91 7.47
N ILE A 121 15.23 22.33 6.30
CA ILE A 121 14.27 21.23 6.09
C ILE A 121 14.98 19.93 6.43
N ASN A 122 14.36 19.10 7.29
CA ASN A 122 14.84 17.75 7.58
C ASN A 122 13.80 16.74 7.06
N LEU A 123 14.25 15.81 6.23
CA LEU A 123 13.48 14.67 5.78
C LEU A 123 13.98 13.44 6.53
N TYR A 124 13.23 12.92 7.49
CA TYR A 124 13.62 11.78 8.32
C TYR A 124 13.38 10.49 7.58
N ILE A 125 14.44 9.70 7.43
CA ILE A 125 14.44 8.42 6.70
C ILE A 125 14.01 7.31 7.65
N LYS A 126 12.83 6.73 7.39
CA LYS A 126 12.30 5.56 8.09
C LYS A 126 13.01 4.28 7.64
N SER A 127 13.13 4.13 6.33
CA SER A 127 13.78 3.00 5.68
C SER A 127 14.29 3.39 4.30
N TYR A 128 15.08 2.55 3.70
CA TYR A 128 15.54 2.73 2.32
C TYR A 128 15.70 1.38 1.63
N TYR A 129 15.69 1.42 0.32
CA TYR A 129 16.00 0.32 -0.57
C TYR A 129 17.25 0.66 -1.39
N GLY A 130 18.09 -0.34 -1.64
CA GLY A 130 19.26 -0.19 -2.49
C GLY A 130 20.54 0.15 -1.71
N ASP A 131 21.53 0.72 -2.41
CA ASP A 131 22.84 1.05 -1.83
C ASP A 131 22.79 2.36 -1.03
N SER A 132 23.16 2.29 0.24
CA SER A 132 23.14 3.42 1.16
C SER A 132 24.16 4.53 0.88
N VAL A 133 25.21 4.22 0.13
CA VAL A 133 26.26 5.19 -0.25
C VAL A 133 26.11 5.70 -1.69
N ASN A 134 25.11 5.22 -2.41
CA ASN A 134 24.82 5.68 -3.76
C ASN A 134 24.26 7.13 -3.72
N PRO A 135 24.85 8.08 -4.47
CA PRO A 135 24.41 9.47 -4.43
C PRO A 135 23.06 9.66 -5.16
N ILE A 136 22.17 10.40 -4.51
CA ILE A 136 20.89 10.84 -5.04
C ILE A 136 20.92 12.37 -5.14
N LYS A 137 20.62 12.89 -6.34
CA LYS A 137 20.44 14.33 -6.54
C LYS A 137 18.97 14.68 -6.54
N ILE A 138 18.59 15.63 -5.70
CA ILE A 138 17.21 16.12 -5.56
C ILE A 138 17.08 17.62 -5.81
N GLY A 139 15.90 18.02 -6.26
CA GLY A 139 15.43 19.41 -6.30
C GLY A 139 14.38 19.64 -5.22
N VAL A 140 14.41 20.82 -4.65
CA VAL A 140 13.46 21.28 -3.62
C VAL A 140 12.87 22.58 -4.10
N TYR A 141 11.57 22.61 -4.35
CA TYR A 141 10.87 23.73 -4.96
C TYR A 141 9.71 24.16 -4.07
N GLU A 142 9.64 25.45 -3.75
CA GLU A 142 8.52 26.02 -2.99
C GLU A 142 7.24 25.99 -3.84
N LEU A 143 6.13 25.63 -3.22
CA LEU A 143 4.83 25.65 -3.86
C LEU A 143 4.30 27.07 -4.00
N ASP A 144 3.37 27.28 -4.94
CA ASP A 144 2.76 28.59 -5.17
C ASP A 144 1.64 28.86 -4.14
N ARG A 145 1.69 30.02 -3.53
CA ARG A 145 0.63 30.52 -2.61
C ARG A 145 -0.66 30.88 -3.33
N ASN A 146 -0.60 31.17 -4.62
CA ASN A 146 -1.77 31.52 -5.43
C ASN A 146 -2.42 30.30 -6.06
N ASN A 147 -1.72 29.15 -6.12
CA ASN A 147 -2.22 27.89 -6.61
C ASN A 147 -2.00 26.77 -5.58
N ILE A 148 -2.67 26.91 -4.43
CA ILE A 148 -2.57 25.95 -3.32
C ILE A 148 -3.35 24.70 -3.65
N LEU A 149 -2.81 23.53 -3.25
CA LEU A 149 -3.50 22.25 -3.35
C LEU A 149 -4.86 22.31 -2.62
N PRO A 150 -6.00 22.14 -3.32
CA PRO A 150 -7.32 22.09 -2.68
C PRO A 150 -7.46 20.95 -1.69
N GLU A 151 -8.05 21.21 -0.53
CA GLU A 151 -8.18 20.23 0.58
C GLU A 151 -9.29 19.21 0.38
N ASN A 152 -10.26 19.52 -0.48
CA ASN A 152 -11.50 18.77 -0.65
C ASN A 152 -11.52 17.86 -1.88
N ARG A 153 -10.34 17.47 -2.38
CA ARG A 153 -10.21 16.53 -3.50
C ARG A 153 -9.22 15.42 -3.20
N ASN A 154 -9.36 14.30 -3.89
CA ASN A 154 -8.37 13.24 -3.89
C ASN A 154 -7.18 13.62 -4.77
N TYR A 155 -5.99 13.24 -4.35
CA TYR A 155 -4.75 13.34 -5.12
C TYR A 155 -4.31 11.94 -5.52
N TYR A 156 -3.78 11.82 -6.73
CA TYR A 156 -3.37 10.56 -7.32
C TYR A 156 -1.88 10.56 -7.66
N THR A 157 -1.29 9.38 -7.76
CA THR A 157 0.15 9.19 -7.99
C THR A 157 0.66 9.71 -9.32
N ASN A 158 -0.24 10.07 -10.24
CA ASN A 158 0.06 10.72 -11.53
C ASN A 158 -0.11 12.25 -11.48
N ILE A 159 -0.21 12.85 -10.29
CA ILE A 159 -0.23 14.32 -10.16
C ILE A 159 0.97 14.92 -10.90
N ASP A 160 0.77 16.04 -11.60
CA ASP A 160 1.86 16.86 -12.11
C ASP A 160 2.22 17.94 -11.08
N PRO A 161 3.33 17.79 -10.34
CA PRO A 161 3.72 18.76 -9.33
C PRO A 161 4.13 20.12 -9.92
N GLN A 162 4.46 20.18 -11.24
CA GLN A 162 4.89 21.42 -11.89
C GLN A 162 3.80 22.49 -11.86
N GLU A 163 2.52 22.09 -11.86
CA GLU A 163 1.38 23.02 -11.79
C GLU A 163 1.36 23.83 -10.48
N TYR A 164 2.01 23.32 -9.42
CA TYR A 164 1.97 23.89 -8.08
C TYR A 164 3.26 24.61 -7.69
N ILE A 165 4.30 24.60 -8.52
CA ILE A 165 5.58 25.24 -8.21
C ILE A 165 5.46 26.75 -8.37
N SER A 166 6.00 27.49 -7.39
CA SER A 166 6.05 28.95 -7.44
C SER A 166 7.03 29.48 -8.50
N ASN A 167 6.55 30.38 -9.32
CA ASN A 167 7.36 31.10 -10.30
C ASN A 167 7.91 32.46 -9.76
N ARG A 168 7.76 32.73 -8.47
CA ARG A 168 8.27 33.98 -7.86
C ARG A 168 9.81 33.98 -7.86
N PRO A 169 10.46 35.14 -8.11
CA PRO A 169 11.92 35.21 -8.12
C PRO A 169 12.58 34.88 -6.77
N ASP A 170 11.86 35.10 -5.67
CA ASP A 170 12.29 34.83 -4.28
C ASP A 170 11.87 33.47 -3.75
N ALA A 171 11.16 32.68 -4.55
CA ALA A 171 10.75 31.34 -4.16
C ALA A 171 11.96 30.41 -4.00
N ILE A 172 11.87 29.51 -3.05
CA ILE A 172 12.91 28.49 -2.86
C ILE A 172 12.98 27.57 -4.07
N SER A 173 14.14 27.55 -4.70
CA SER A 173 14.52 26.59 -5.75
C SER A 173 15.96 26.16 -5.47
N LYS A 174 16.15 24.91 -5.02
CA LYS A 174 17.45 24.42 -4.61
C LYS A 174 17.68 22.99 -5.04
N GLU A 175 18.86 22.70 -5.52
CA GLU A 175 19.31 21.35 -5.78
C GLU A 175 20.40 20.92 -4.77
N MET A 176 20.42 19.65 -4.44
CA MET A 176 21.47 19.05 -3.62
C MET A 176 21.65 17.58 -3.91
N THR A 177 22.82 17.06 -3.54
CA THR A 177 23.10 15.63 -3.59
C THR A 177 23.31 15.12 -2.17
N PHE A 178 22.79 13.94 -1.87
CA PHE A 178 22.98 13.27 -0.59
C PHE A 178 23.18 11.77 -0.77
N THR A 179 23.65 11.11 0.27
CA THR A 179 23.67 9.64 0.44
C THR A 179 22.87 9.28 1.69
N VAL A 180 22.28 8.09 1.73
CA VAL A 180 21.49 7.63 2.89
C VAL A 180 22.37 7.54 4.15
N VAL A 181 23.62 7.10 3.97
CA VAL A 181 24.64 7.11 5.01
C VAL A 181 25.55 8.29 4.76
N ASP A 182 25.48 9.30 5.64
CA ASP A 182 26.39 10.45 5.62
C ASP A 182 27.71 10.06 6.31
N LEU A 183 28.73 9.81 5.51
CA LEU A 183 30.07 9.41 5.99
C LEU A 183 30.85 10.59 6.60
N ALA A 184 30.38 11.82 6.46
CA ALA A 184 30.98 12.98 7.13
C ALA A 184 30.56 13.08 8.61
N ILE A 185 29.55 12.33 9.03
CA ILE A 185 29.12 12.23 10.43
C ILE A 185 29.97 11.18 11.13
N ASP A 186 30.57 11.55 12.27
CA ASP A 186 31.38 10.65 13.09
C ASP A 186 30.58 9.38 13.47
N ASP A 187 31.28 8.25 13.49
CA ASP A 187 30.70 6.94 13.77
C ASP A 187 30.04 6.87 15.15
N THR A 188 30.58 7.57 16.16
CA THR A 188 30.02 7.62 17.51
C THR A 188 28.64 8.28 17.54
N ILE A 189 28.41 9.24 16.65
CA ILE A 189 27.10 9.90 16.46
C ILE A 189 26.21 9.03 15.58
N ARG A 190 26.73 8.55 14.46
CA ARG A 190 25.97 7.82 13.44
C ARG A 190 25.39 6.49 13.94
N PHE A 191 26.11 5.82 14.87
CA PHE A 191 25.67 4.58 15.49
C PHE A 191 24.99 4.77 16.86
N ALA A 192 24.84 6.00 17.34
CA ALA A 192 24.10 6.25 18.56
C ALA A 192 22.61 5.91 18.39
N SER A 193 22.00 5.30 19.41
CA SER A 193 20.57 4.95 19.40
C SER A 193 19.63 6.15 19.25
N THR A 194 20.13 7.34 19.55
CA THR A 194 19.39 8.61 19.42
C THR A 194 19.52 9.25 18.04
N TYR A 195 20.40 8.70 17.17
CA TYR A 195 20.59 9.25 15.83
C TYR A 195 19.48 8.83 14.88
N SER A 196 18.78 9.81 14.32
CA SER A 196 17.78 9.60 13.27
C SER A 196 18.36 10.01 11.92
N LYS A 197 18.47 9.05 10.99
CA LYS A 197 18.93 9.35 9.62
C LYS A 197 18.00 10.38 8.99
N ASN A 198 18.58 11.43 8.42
CA ASN A 198 17.79 12.47 7.77
C ASN A 198 18.57 13.17 6.67
N ILE A 199 17.85 13.69 5.68
CA ILE A 199 18.37 14.56 4.63
C ILE A 199 18.20 16.01 5.13
N ARG A 200 19.30 16.74 5.23
CA ARG A 200 19.33 18.12 5.76
C ARG A 200 19.45 19.11 4.62
N ILE A 201 18.41 19.89 4.39
CA ILE A 201 18.33 20.86 3.31
C ILE A 201 18.37 22.26 3.94
N LYS A 202 19.53 22.91 3.92
CA LYS A 202 19.70 24.26 4.44
C LYS A 202 19.09 25.25 3.45
N LEU A 203 18.17 26.09 3.91
CA LEU A 203 17.57 27.19 3.15
C LEU A 203 18.27 28.53 3.48
N PRO A 204 18.03 29.59 2.67
CA PRO A 204 18.48 30.93 3.00
C PRO A 204 17.89 31.42 4.34
N ALA A 205 18.69 31.99 5.23
CA ALA A 205 18.25 32.45 6.55
C ALA A 205 17.10 33.46 6.47
N GLU A 206 17.05 34.27 5.40
CA GLU A 206 15.98 35.22 5.16
C GLU A 206 14.59 34.55 5.07
N TYR A 207 14.50 33.34 4.54
CA TYR A 207 13.24 32.58 4.53
C TYR A 207 12.75 32.29 5.96
N GLY A 208 13.67 31.92 6.88
CA GLY A 208 13.37 31.76 8.30
C GLY A 208 13.01 33.08 8.99
N THR A 209 13.74 34.12 8.66
CA THR A 209 13.49 35.50 9.13
C THR A 209 12.06 35.94 8.78
N ASN A 210 11.62 35.69 7.54
CA ASN A 210 10.27 36.02 7.10
C ASN A 210 9.19 35.24 7.86
N ILE A 211 9.45 33.96 8.22
CA ILE A 211 8.55 33.15 9.06
C ILE A 211 8.44 33.79 10.46
N LEU A 212 9.57 34.15 11.09
CA LEU A 212 9.58 34.78 12.43
C LEU A 212 8.88 36.13 12.44
N ARG A 213 9.15 37.01 11.45
CA ARG A 213 8.48 38.30 11.33
C ARG A 213 6.98 38.19 11.21
N LYS A 214 6.51 37.29 10.31
CA LYS A 214 5.07 37.01 10.15
C LYS A 214 4.42 36.53 11.43
N TYR A 215 5.14 35.78 12.28
CA TYR A 215 4.60 35.34 13.56
C TYR A 215 4.22 36.51 14.47
N TYR A 216 5.02 37.56 14.53
CA TYR A 216 4.75 38.73 15.35
C TYR A 216 3.82 39.73 14.70
N GLU A 217 3.90 39.90 13.38
CA GLU A 217 3.09 40.87 12.63
C GLU A 217 1.68 40.36 12.38
N HIS A 218 1.53 39.04 12.15
CA HIS A 218 0.31 38.36 11.74
C HIS A 218 0.08 37.04 12.52
N PRO A 219 -0.13 37.10 13.84
CA PRO A 219 -0.31 35.89 14.67
C PRO A 219 -1.52 35.07 14.24
N GLU A 220 -2.50 35.65 13.55
CA GLU A 220 -3.65 34.95 12.97
C GLU A 220 -3.25 33.94 11.90
N TYR A 221 -2.10 34.07 11.23
CA TYR A 221 -1.60 33.14 10.24
C TYR A 221 -1.11 31.82 10.87
N PHE A 222 -0.85 31.81 12.18
CA PHE A 222 -0.34 30.65 12.92
C PHE A 222 -1.41 29.95 13.76
N LYS A 223 -2.67 30.35 13.66
CA LYS A 223 -3.78 29.76 14.44
C LYS A 223 -4.11 28.32 14.03
N ASN A 224 -3.91 27.98 12.76
CA ASN A 224 -4.17 26.65 12.20
C ASN A 224 -3.38 26.45 10.91
N SER A 225 -3.29 25.21 10.47
CA SER A 225 -2.52 24.81 9.26
C SER A 225 -3.12 25.42 7.99
N TYR A 226 -4.43 25.58 7.91
CA TYR A 226 -5.11 26.19 6.76
C TYR A 226 -4.60 27.63 6.51
N SER A 227 -4.61 28.47 7.55
CA SER A 227 -4.12 29.85 7.47
C SER A 227 -2.60 29.91 7.25
N PHE A 228 -1.85 29.01 7.91
CA PHE A 228 -0.40 28.94 7.80
C PHE A 228 0.06 28.61 6.37
N ILE A 229 -0.52 27.60 5.74
CA ILE A 229 -0.18 27.17 4.38
C ILE A 229 -0.42 28.31 3.38
N ARG A 230 -1.51 29.06 3.52
CA ARG A 230 -1.88 30.15 2.59
C ARG A 230 -1.03 31.41 2.76
N ASN A 231 -0.56 31.68 3.96
CA ASN A 231 0.05 32.97 4.26
C ASN A 231 1.55 32.89 4.60
N VAL A 232 2.04 31.72 5.07
CA VAL A 232 3.40 31.58 5.57
C VAL A 232 4.23 30.63 4.72
N VAL A 233 3.93 29.32 4.75
CA VAL A 233 4.67 28.28 4.02
C VAL A 233 3.68 27.41 3.25
N PRO A 234 3.59 27.53 1.92
CA PRO A 234 2.63 26.78 1.11
C PRO A 234 2.98 25.27 0.98
N GLY A 235 4.23 24.91 1.25
CA GLY A 235 4.76 23.57 1.09
C GLY A 235 5.92 23.51 0.12
N PHE A 236 6.41 22.28 -0.10
CA PHE A 236 7.51 22.03 -1.02
C PHE A 236 7.25 20.78 -1.87
N TYR A 237 7.75 20.82 -3.09
CA TYR A 237 7.93 19.68 -3.97
C TYR A 237 9.37 19.19 -3.89
N PHE A 238 9.52 17.90 -3.58
CA PHE A 238 10.81 17.21 -3.54
C PHE A 238 10.90 16.29 -4.75
N LYS A 239 11.80 16.62 -5.66
CA LYS A 239 11.97 15.96 -6.96
C LYS A 239 13.27 15.18 -7.02
N THR A 240 13.23 13.95 -7.45
CA THR A 240 14.40 13.17 -7.84
C THR A 240 14.91 13.63 -9.19
N ILE A 241 16.13 14.20 -9.23
CA ILE A 241 16.76 14.71 -10.46
C ILE A 241 17.66 13.67 -11.09
N ALA A 242 18.52 13.04 -10.26
CA ALA A 242 19.48 12.05 -10.72
C ALA A 242 19.83 11.05 -9.61
N GLY A 243 20.50 9.97 -9.98
CA GLY A 243 20.79 8.83 -9.14
C GLY A 243 19.90 7.65 -9.54
N ASN A 244 20.42 6.43 -9.43
CA ASN A 244 19.67 5.20 -9.68
C ASN A 244 20.23 4.08 -8.79
N GLY A 245 19.36 3.28 -8.20
CA GLY A 245 19.73 2.17 -7.32
C GLY A 245 19.45 2.43 -5.85
N THR A 246 18.87 3.59 -5.49
CA THR A 246 18.47 3.89 -4.11
C THR A 246 17.15 4.66 -4.08
N MET A 247 16.27 4.28 -3.18
CA MET A 247 15.04 4.98 -2.86
C MET A 247 14.85 5.02 -1.37
N VAL A 248 14.53 6.19 -0.83
CA VAL A 248 14.29 6.41 0.60
C VAL A 248 12.79 6.54 0.88
N ASN A 249 12.37 6.00 2.02
CA ASN A 249 11.06 6.22 2.60
C ASN A 249 11.20 7.28 3.72
N ILE A 250 10.48 8.37 3.59
CA ILE A 250 10.44 9.50 4.50
C ILE A 250 9.13 9.43 5.30
N ASP A 251 9.21 9.28 6.62
CA ASP A 251 8.02 9.26 7.47
C ASP A 251 7.67 10.63 8.05
N VAL A 252 8.66 11.50 8.22
CA VAL A 252 8.45 12.85 8.75
C VAL A 252 9.31 13.86 8.00
N SER A 253 8.66 14.94 7.53
CA SER A 253 9.34 16.12 7.00
C SER A 253 9.13 17.28 7.96
N THR A 254 10.20 18.00 8.33
CA THR A 254 10.11 19.14 9.22
C THR A 254 10.87 20.34 8.65
N ILE A 255 10.41 21.53 9.02
CA ILE A 255 11.14 22.78 8.85
C ILE A 255 11.52 23.26 10.24
N THR A 256 12.80 23.54 10.46
CA THR A 256 13.33 24.02 11.73
C THR A 256 13.98 25.37 11.51
N VAL A 257 13.45 26.41 12.15
CA VAL A 257 14.01 27.77 12.17
C VAL A 257 14.78 27.92 13.48
N PHE A 258 16.05 28.28 13.39
CA PHE A 258 16.91 28.57 14.54
C PHE A 258 17.02 30.06 14.70
N PHE A 259 16.93 30.54 15.95
CA PHE A 259 17.02 31.95 16.29
C PHE A 259 17.64 32.11 17.67
N ARG A 260 18.14 33.32 17.97
CA ARG A 260 18.64 33.70 19.30
C ARG A 260 17.63 34.57 20.02
N TYR A 261 17.57 34.43 21.33
CA TYR A 261 16.77 35.26 22.19
C TYR A 261 17.43 35.39 23.56
N LYS A 262 17.02 36.40 24.37
CA LYS A 262 17.56 36.63 25.68
C LYS A 262 16.62 36.16 26.78
N ILE A 263 17.18 35.43 27.76
CA ILE A 263 16.55 35.17 29.05
C ILE A 263 17.40 35.86 30.10
N LYS A 264 16.86 36.90 30.71
CA LYS A 264 17.65 37.82 31.59
C LYS A 264 18.83 38.36 30.78
N ASP A 265 20.07 38.10 31.21
CA ASP A 265 21.28 38.57 30.51
C ASP A 265 21.97 37.49 29.65
N LYS A 266 21.38 36.32 29.51
CA LYS A 266 21.95 35.22 28.72
C LYS A 266 21.28 35.12 27.36
N THR A 267 22.11 34.93 26.33
CA THR A 267 21.63 34.59 24.99
C THR A 267 21.44 33.07 24.89
N GLU A 268 20.22 32.68 24.53
CA GLU A 268 19.83 31.29 24.32
C GLU A 268 19.49 31.07 22.85
N ILE A 269 19.60 29.78 22.40
CA ILE A 269 19.19 29.36 21.07
C ILE A 269 17.77 28.81 21.15
N GLY A 270 16.86 29.44 20.42
CA GLY A 270 15.52 28.98 20.25
C GLY A 270 15.34 28.25 18.93
N ILE A 271 14.33 27.40 18.87
CA ILE A 271 13.90 26.67 17.67
C ILE A 271 12.39 26.81 17.48
N LYS A 272 11.98 27.08 16.23
CA LYS A 272 10.58 26.96 15.78
C LYS A 272 10.49 25.78 14.84
N ARG A 273 9.68 24.77 15.18
CA ARG A 273 9.45 23.59 14.34
C ARG A 273 8.09 23.66 13.68
N ILE A 274 8.06 23.21 12.45
CA ILE A 274 6.89 23.09 11.59
C ILE A 274 7.00 21.71 10.96
N ALA A 275 5.94 20.92 10.91
CA ALA A 275 6.01 19.54 10.48
C ALA A 275 4.93 19.19 9.45
N ALA A 276 5.26 18.33 8.52
CA ALA A 276 4.26 17.65 7.70
C ALA A 276 3.60 16.56 8.53
N THR A 277 2.38 16.82 8.97
CA THR A 277 1.56 15.91 9.78
C THR A 277 0.46 15.28 8.91
N LYS A 278 -0.31 14.35 9.48
CA LYS A 278 -1.48 13.76 8.81
C LYS A 278 -2.59 14.76 8.48
N GLU A 279 -2.53 15.96 9.05
CA GLU A 279 -3.52 17.04 8.86
C GLU A 279 -3.30 17.84 7.59
N VAL A 280 -2.14 17.70 6.96
CA VAL A 280 -1.77 18.43 5.75
C VAL A 280 -1.55 17.49 4.58
N ILE A 281 -1.63 18.03 3.37
CA ILE A 281 -1.49 17.22 2.17
C ILE A 281 -0.04 16.78 2.02
N GLN A 282 0.13 15.47 1.93
CA GLN A 282 1.36 14.81 1.52
C GLN A 282 0.97 13.82 0.44
N CYS A 283 1.58 13.91 -0.73
CA CYS A 283 1.26 12.99 -1.83
C CYS A 283 2.50 12.60 -2.63
N ASN A 284 2.60 11.31 -2.91
CA ASN A 284 3.63 10.76 -3.75
C ASN A 284 3.28 10.90 -5.24
N SER A 285 4.29 11.09 -6.05
CA SER A 285 4.23 10.97 -7.50
C SER A 285 5.21 9.87 -7.94
N PHE A 286 4.74 8.91 -8.73
CA PHE A 286 5.56 7.82 -9.24
C PHE A 286 5.60 7.84 -10.76
N ASN A 287 6.81 7.70 -11.30
CA ASN A 287 7.05 7.52 -12.74
C ASN A 287 7.68 6.14 -12.97
N ASN A 288 6.90 5.26 -13.58
CA ASN A 288 7.32 3.90 -13.89
C ASN A 288 7.62 3.76 -15.38
N GLN A 289 8.78 3.18 -15.72
CA GLN A 289 9.26 3.01 -17.08
C GLN A 289 9.64 1.56 -17.36
N ASN A 290 9.76 1.20 -18.65
CA ASN A 290 10.11 -0.13 -19.13
C ASN A 290 9.10 -1.22 -18.76
N LEU A 291 7.81 -0.88 -18.64
CA LEU A 291 6.74 -1.82 -18.28
C LEU A 291 6.22 -2.63 -19.47
N THR A 292 6.40 -2.16 -20.71
CA THR A 292 5.82 -2.76 -21.92
C THR A 292 6.11 -4.27 -22.08
N PRO A 293 7.33 -4.78 -21.83
CA PRO A 293 7.59 -6.22 -21.94
C PRO A 293 6.80 -7.06 -20.94
N LEU A 294 6.54 -6.50 -19.75
CA LEU A 294 5.79 -7.16 -18.66
C LEU A 294 4.28 -7.18 -18.98
N LEU A 295 3.77 -6.08 -19.51
CA LEU A 295 2.35 -5.94 -19.89
C LEU A 295 1.98 -6.81 -21.08
N LYS A 296 2.91 -7.05 -22.01
CA LYS A 296 2.70 -7.90 -23.20
C LYS A 296 2.97 -9.38 -22.97
N ASN A 297 3.39 -9.77 -21.76
CA ASN A 297 3.67 -11.17 -21.46
C ASN A 297 2.38 -11.97 -21.37
N THR A 298 2.30 -13.09 -22.11
CA THR A 298 1.13 -13.98 -22.18
C THR A 298 1.32 -15.27 -21.39
N ASP A 299 2.53 -15.55 -20.91
CA ASP A 299 2.89 -16.81 -20.25
C ASP A 299 2.86 -16.71 -18.71
N CYS A 300 2.81 -15.47 -18.20
CA CYS A 300 2.73 -15.16 -16.78
C CYS A 300 2.18 -13.76 -16.59
N THR A 301 1.86 -13.38 -15.34
CA THR A 301 1.46 -12.02 -15.00
C THR A 301 2.36 -11.44 -13.93
N PHE A 302 2.33 -10.11 -13.80
CA PHE A 302 3.16 -9.37 -12.89
C PHE A 302 2.33 -8.50 -11.96
N ILE A 303 2.82 -8.32 -10.75
CA ILE A 303 2.38 -7.29 -9.82
C ILE A 303 3.60 -6.48 -9.42
N LYS A 304 3.55 -5.16 -9.61
CA LYS A 304 4.62 -4.23 -9.24
C LYS A 304 4.06 -3.02 -8.52
N SER A 305 4.58 -2.77 -7.32
CA SER A 305 4.35 -1.59 -6.52
C SER A 305 5.64 -0.74 -6.46
N PRO A 306 5.53 0.59 -6.34
CA PRO A 306 4.31 1.40 -6.30
C PRO A 306 3.73 1.68 -7.70
N ALA A 307 2.41 1.64 -7.81
CA ALA A 307 1.61 2.17 -8.93
C ALA A 307 2.10 1.80 -10.34
N ALA A 308 2.55 0.54 -10.57
CA ALA A 308 3.13 0.15 -11.85
C ALA A 308 2.27 -0.88 -12.62
N ILE A 309 2.09 -2.07 -12.07
CA ILE A 309 1.38 -3.17 -12.72
C ILE A 309 0.53 -3.92 -11.70
N PHE A 310 -0.72 -4.20 -12.05
CA PHE A 310 -1.58 -5.14 -11.35
C PHE A 310 -1.88 -6.36 -12.21
N THR A 311 -2.35 -7.44 -11.59
CA THR A 311 -2.86 -8.62 -12.31
C THR A 311 -4.37 -8.57 -12.34
N GLU A 312 -4.95 -8.60 -13.54
CA GLU A 312 -6.39 -8.82 -13.79
C GLU A 312 -6.64 -10.29 -13.96
N ALA A 313 -7.78 -10.79 -13.45
CA ALA A 313 -8.27 -12.15 -13.69
C ALA A 313 -9.72 -12.11 -14.16
N ILE A 314 -10.05 -12.94 -15.16
CA ILE A 314 -11.40 -13.07 -15.72
C ILE A 314 -12.06 -14.30 -15.10
N LEU A 315 -13.04 -14.09 -14.25
CA LEU A 315 -13.76 -15.19 -13.60
C LEU A 315 -14.72 -15.87 -14.60
N PRO A 316 -14.65 -17.23 -14.76
CA PRO A 316 -15.45 -17.96 -15.74
C PRO A 316 -16.88 -18.22 -15.22
N ILE A 317 -17.62 -17.12 -14.91
CA ILE A 317 -18.93 -17.19 -14.27
C ILE A 317 -19.92 -18.00 -15.10
N ASN A 318 -19.90 -17.85 -16.43
CA ASN A 318 -20.80 -18.56 -17.33
C ASN A 318 -20.54 -20.09 -17.29
N ASP A 319 -19.26 -20.48 -17.28
CA ASP A 319 -18.89 -21.91 -17.23
C ASP A 319 -19.23 -22.53 -15.87
N ILE A 320 -19.03 -21.78 -14.77
CA ILE A 320 -19.35 -22.22 -13.41
C ILE A 320 -20.86 -22.51 -13.26
N TYR A 321 -21.72 -21.70 -13.85
CA TYR A 321 -23.18 -21.89 -13.75
C TYR A 321 -23.78 -22.78 -14.84
N LYS A 322 -23.02 -23.13 -15.87
CA LYS A 322 -23.50 -24.04 -16.94
C LYS A 322 -23.82 -25.41 -16.37
N ASN A 323 -25.07 -25.82 -16.47
CA ASN A 323 -25.63 -27.05 -15.89
C ASN A 323 -25.64 -27.10 -14.35
N HIS A 324 -25.44 -25.94 -13.71
CA HIS A 324 -25.43 -25.74 -12.25
C HIS A 324 -26.31 -24.53 -11.84
N GLU A 325 -27.32 -24.19 -12.67
CA GLU A 325 -28.15 -23.01 -12.50
C GLU A 325 -28.95 -23.04 -11.19
N ASN A 326 -29.29 -24.26 -10.71
CA ASN A 326 -30.05 -24.47 -9.48
C ASN A 326 -29.18 -24.92 -8.30
N ASP A 327 -27.88 -25.11 -8.51
CA ASP A 327 -26.97 -25.56 -7.47
C ASP A 327 -26.48 -24.39 -6.60
N SER A 328 -26.26 -24.63 -5.34
CA SER A 328 -25.63 -23.70 -4.43
C SER A 328 -24.10 -23.85 -4.50
N ILE A 329 -23.38 -22.74 -4.64
CA ILE A 329 -21.92 -22.75 -4.57
C ILE A 329 -21.51 -22.61 -3.11
N ASN A 330 -20.93 -23.69 -2.53
CA ASN A 330 -20.47 -23.69 -1.14
C ASN A 330 -19.08 -23.09 -0.99
N SER A 331 -18.21 -23.35 -1.96
CA SER A 331 -16.85 -22.85 -1.95
C SER A 331 -16.36 -22.63 -3.38
N ALA A 332 -15.59 -21.57 -3.55
CA ALA A 332 -14.83 -21.31 -4.78
C ALA A 332 -13.43 -20.83 -4.37
N LYS A 333 -12.39 -21.57 -4.81
CA LYS A 333 -11.00 -21.34 -4.40
C LYS A 333 -10.13 -21.01 -5.60
N ILE A 334 -9.29 -19.97 -5.47
CA ILE A 334 -8.25 -19.63 -6.44
C ILE A 334 -6.90 -19.56 -5.73
N VAL A 335 -5.87 -20.10 -6.38
CA VAL A 335 -4.47 -20.02 -5.93
C VAL A 335 -3.64 -19.29 -6.99
N PHE A 336 -3.05 -18.18 -6.63
CA PHE A 336 -2.08 -17.48 -7.46
C PHE A 336 -0.67 -17.85 -6.99
N THR A 337 -0.05 -18.79 -7.70
CA THR A 337 1.30 -19.27 -7.40
C THR A 337 2.34 -18.29 -7.93
N ARG A 338 3.32 -17.94 -7.11
CA ARG A 338 4.45 -17.11 -7.52
C ARG A 338 5.49 -17.95 -8.24
N GLN A 339 6.11 -17.36 -9.24
CA GLN A 339 7.36 -17.87 -9.80
C GLN A 339 8.53 -17.20 -9.05
N ASN A 340 9.56 -17.98 -8.77
CA ASN A 340 10.78 -17.45 -8.16
C ASN A 340 11.51 -16.52 -9.13
N ASN A 341 12.22 -15.53 -8.57
CA ASN A 341 13.10 -14.70 -9.35
C ASN A 341 14.21 -15.55 -9.98
N THR A 342 14.59 -15.20 -11.20
CA THR A 342 15.66 -15.85 -11.95
C THR A 342 17.01 -15.17 -11.72
N THR A 343 16.97 -13.88 -11.39
CA THR A 343 18.14 -13.06 -11.12
C THR A 343 18.57 -13.16 -9.66
N THR A 344 19.83 -13.48 -9.44
CA THR A 344 20.45 -13.43 -8.11
C THR A 344 20.98 -12.02 -7.87
N SER A 345 20.29 -11.24 -7.04
CA SER A 345 20.70 -9.89 -6.67
C SER A 345 20.38 -9.63 -5.19
N GLN A 346 21.32 -9.00 -4.49
CA GLN A 346 21.06 -8.50 -3.13
C GLN A 346 19.99 -7.39 -3.10
N PHE A 347 19.71 -6.80 -4.25
CA PHE A 347 18.69 -5.79 -4.45
C PHE A 347 17.46 -6.35 -5.19
N ALA A 348 17.16 -7.64 -5.05
CA ALA A 348 15.91 -8.20 -5.54
C ALA A 348 14.71 -7.61 -4.76
N LEU A 349 13.67 -7.18 -5.48
CA LEU A 349 12.45 -6.70 -4.83
C LEU A 349 11.71 -7.85 -4.17
N SER A 350 11.19 -7.62 -2.98
CA SER A 350 10.33 -8.58 -2.29
C SER A 350 8.96 -8.65 -2.95
N ALA A 351 8.25 -9.76 -2.75
CA ALA A 351 6.86 -9.85 -3.15
C ALA A 351 5.96 -9.05 -2.19
N PRO A 352 4.82 -8.51 -2.67
CA PRO A 352 3.81 -7.93 -1.81
C PRO A 352 3.40 -8.89 -0.70
N GLN A 353 3.27 -8.43 0.54
CA GLN A 353 2.91 -9.28 1.67
C GLN A 353 1.43 -9.63 1.68
N GLN A 354 0.61 -8.78 1.09
CA GLN A 354 -0.85 -8.95 1.04
C GLN A 354 -1.41 -8.40 -0.26
N LEU A 355 -2.37 -9.14 -0.81
CA LEU A 355 -3.14 -8.74 -1.98
C LEU A 355 -4.61 -8.58 -1.62
N LEU A 356 -5.23 -7.53 -2.15
CA LEU A 356 -6.67 -7.36 -2.26
C LEU A 356 -7.10 -7.89 -3.63
N MET A 357 -8.12 -8.73 -3.68
CA MET A 357 -8.90 -9.04 -4.87
C MET A 357 -10.17 -8.20 -4.81
N VAL A 358 -10.41 -7.39 -5.79
CA VAL A 358 -11.58 -6.51 -5.89
C VAL A 358 -12.12 -6.55 -7.32
N ARG A 359 -13.41 -6.34 -7.51
CA ARG A 359 -13.99 -6.18 -8.85
C ARG A 359 -13.31 -5.00 -9.56
N LYS A 360 -12.99 -5.18 -10.84
CA LYS A 360 -12.34 -4.10 -11.63
C LYS A 360 -13.17 -2.83 -11.64
N THR A 361 -14.49 -2.96 -11.76
CA THR A 361 -15.44 -1.83 -11.76
C THR A 361 -15.48 -1.06 -10.44
N ASP A 362 -15.08 -1.68 -9.33
CA ASP A 362 -15.17 -1.10 -8.00
C ASP A 362 -13.80 -0.60 -7.49
N LEU A 363 -12.71 -0.83 -8.24
CA LEU A 363 -11.32 -0.60 -7.80
C LEU A 363 -11.12 0.83 -7.27
N THR A 364 -11.48 1.84 -8.06
CA THR A 364 -11.30 3.25 -7.67
C THR A 364 -12.18 3.60 -6.47
N GLU A 365 -13.46 3.25 -6.52
CA GLU A 365 -14.41 3.54 -5.45
C GLU A 365 -14.05 2.86 -4.13
N PHE A 366 -13.44 1.67 -4.17
CA PHE A 366 -13.00 0.94 -2.99
C PHE A 366 -12.05 1.80 -2.12
N PHE A 367 -11.05 2.40 -2.74
CA PHE A 367 -10.06 3.22 -2.03
C PHE A 367 -10.56 4.64 -1.74
N GLU A 368 -11.27 5.28 -2.67
CA GLU A 368 -11.84 6.62 -2.48
C GLU A 368 -12.83 6.68 -1.31
N LYS A 369 -13.66 5.66 -1.17
CA LYS A 369 -14.64 5.55 -0.10
C LYS A 369 -14.11 4.82 1.14
N LYS A 370 -12.82 4.49 1.18
CA LYS A 370 -12.15 3.78 2.30
C LYS A 370 -12.92 2.52 2.70
N LYS A 371 -13.36 1.73 1.71
CA LYS A 371 -14.06 0.47 1.95
C LYS A 371 -13.11 -0.57 2.55
N ILE A 372 -13.68 -1.49 3.31
CA ILE A 372 -12.99 -2.68 3.82
C ILE A 372 -13.49 -3.92 3.07
N PRO A 373 -12.72 -5.03 3.00
CA PRO A 373 -13.15 -6.26 2.34
C PRO A 373 -14.44 -6.80 2.97
N ASP A 374 -15.42 -7.10 2.13
CA ASP A 374 -16.77 -7.51 2.52
C ASP A 374 -17.04 -9.00 2.30
N ASN A 375 -16.06 -9.76 1.79
CA ASN A 375 -16.17 -11.17 1.41
C ASN A 375 -17.29 -11.46 0.39
N THR A 376 -17.68 -10.45 -0.40
CA THR A 376 -18.66 -10.55 -1.47
C THR A 376 -18.13 -9.91 -2.76
N THR A 377 -17.68 -8.66 -2.69
CA THR A 377 -17.13 -7.92 -3.84
C THR A 377 -15.62 -7.72 -3.73
N SER A 378 -15.06 -8.03 -2.56
CA SER A 378 -13.64 -7.88 -2.27
C SER A 378 -13.15 -8.86 -1.20
N TYR A 379 -11.90 -9.32 -1.37
CA TYR A 379 -11.25 -10.31 -0.52
C TYR A 379 -9.78 -9.95 -0.32
N THR A 380 -9.17 -10.40 0.77
CA THR A 380 -7.72 -10.29 0.97
C THR A 380 -7.06 -11.64 1.09
N SER A 381 -5.80 -11.73 0.66
CA SER A 381 -4.94 -12.89 0.84
C SER A 381 -3.53 -12.46 1.20
N LYS A 382 -2.95 -13.09 2.22
CA LYS A 382 -1.55 -12.91 2.59
C LYS A 382 -0.66 -13.87 1.81
N LEU A 383 0.58 -13.47 1.59
CA LEU A 383 1.59 -14.34 1.00
C LEU A 383 1.88 -15.52 1.92
N SER A 384 1.65 -16.71 1.41
CA SER A 384 2.13 -17.94 2.05
C SER A 384 3.54 -18.23 1.54
N THR A 385 4.53 -18.04 2.41
CA THR A 385 5.94 -18.35 2.08
C THR A 385 6.18 -19.85 1.91
N ALA A 386 5.43 -20.69 2.65
CA ALA A 386 5.54 -22.14 2.58
C ALA A 386 5.08 -22.68 1.22
N TYR A 387 4.03 -22.10 0.63
CA TYR A 387 3.48 -22.52 -0.66
C TYR A 387 3.83 -21.58 -1.80
N ASN A 388 4.58 -20.51 -1.52
CA ASN A 388 4.94 -19.47 -2.48
C ASN A 388 3.73 -18.97 -3.29
N SER A 389 2.64 -18.64 -2.60
CA SER A 389 1.36 -18.34 -3.26
C SER A 389 0.47 -17.41 -2.45
N TYR A 390 -0.51 -16.79 -3.13
CA TYR A 390 -1.65 -16.11 -2.55
C TYR A 390 -2.90 -16.96 -2.78
N THR A 391 -3.57 -17.36 -1.70
CA THR A 391 -4.75 -18.22 -1.77
C THR A 391 -6.00 -17.47 -1.33
N PHE A 392 -6.98 -17.34 -2.23
CA PHE A 392 -8.33 -16.90 -1.91
C PHE A 392 -9.17 -18.14 -1.68
N THR A 393 -9.37 -18.49 -0.41
CA THR A 393 -9.88 -19.81 0.01
C THR A 393 -11.35 -20.01 -0.31
N ASN A 394 -12.16 -18.96 -0.26
CA ASN A 394 -13.57 -19.03 -0.62
C ASN A 394 -14.07 -17.69 -1.14
N ILE A 395 -14.27 -17.61 -2.45
CA ILE A 395 -14.88 -16.48 -3.15
C ILE A 395 -16.27 -16.82 -3.72
N ALA A 396 -16.96 -17.82 -3.16
CA ALA A 396 -18.30 -18.22 -3.59
C ALA A 396 -19.29 -17.03 -3.55
N GLY A 397 -19.13 -16.14 -2.56
CA GLY A 397 -19.90 -14.91 -2.48
C GLY A 397 -19.75 -14.02 -3.72
N MET A 398 -18.52 -13.83 -4.23
CA MET A 398 -18.27 -13.04 -5.44
C MET A 398 -18.83 -13.71 -6.69
N VAL A 399 -18.61 -15.02 -6.84
CA VAL A 399 -19.13 -15.79 -7.99
C VAL A 399 -20.65 -15.67 -8.05
N SER A 400 -21.31 -15.90 -6.91
CA SER A 400 -22.79 -15.79 -6.81
C SER A 400 -23.28 -14.37 -7.02
N TYR A 401 -22.57 -13.38 -6.48
CA TYR A 401 -22.90 -11.97 -6.66
C TYR A 401 -22.84 -11.55 -8.14
N LEU A 402 -21.77 -11.89 -8.84
CA LEU A 402 -21.59 -11.57 -10.26
C LEU A 402 -22.66 -12.22 -11.15
N HIS A 403 -22.98 -13.49 -10.90
CA HIS A 403 -24.05 -14.17 -11.62
C HIS A 403 -25.42 -13.47 -11.40
N LYS A 404 -25.77 -13.15 -10.14
CA LYS A 404 -27.01 -12.45 -9.79
C LYS A 404 -27.04 -11.04 -10.39
N LEU A 405 -25.93 -10.30 -10.33
CA LEU A 405 -25.79 -8.96 -10.89
C LEU A 405 -26.06 -8.98 -12.39
N ARG A 406 -25.36 -9.84 -13.13
CA ARG A 406 -25.55 -10.02 -14.59
C ARG A 406 -27.01 -10.30 -14.93
N ASN A 407 -27.62 -11.29 -14.28
CA ASN A 407 -28.98 -11.70 -14.57
C ASN A 407 -30.00 -10.59 -14.29
N ARG A 408 -29.83 -9.88 -13.17
CA ARG A 408 -30.67 -8.73 -12.80
C ARG A 408 -30.57 -7.62 -13.83
N GLU A 409 -29.38 -7.22 -14.21
CA GLU A 409 -29.15 -6.10 -15.10
C GLU A 409 -29.42 -6.41 -16.56
N ALA A 410 -29.24 -7.67 -16.98
CA ALA A 410 -29.69 -8.15 -18.28
C ALA A 410 -31.22 -8.29 -18.35
N GLY A 411 -31.93 -8.07 -17.25
CA GLY A 411 -33.40 -8.15 -17.21
C GLY A 411 -33.92 -9.56 -17.40
N ILE A 412 -33.23 -10.58 -16.85
CA ILE A 412 -33.67 -11.97 -16.88
C ILE A 412 -34.88 -12.15 -15.97
N LYS A 413 -35.88 -12.84 -16.49
CA LYS A 413 -37.12 -13.18 -15.77
C LYS A 413 -37.24 -14.69 -15.60
N PRO A 414 -37.86 -15.20 -14.53
CA PRO A 414 -38.10 -16.63 -14.35
C PRO A 414 -38.85 -17.32 -15.48
N THR A 415 -39.61 -16.56 -16.27
CA THR A 415 -40.41 -17.02 -17.41
C THR A 415 -39.64 -17.01 -18.73
N ASP A 416 -38.41 -16.50 -18.76
CA ASP A 416 -37.63 -16.41 -19.99
C ASP A 416 -37.20 -17.81 -20.44
N SER A 417 -37.29 -18.08 -21.75
CA SER A 417 -36.74 -19.31 -22.33
C SER A 417 -35.22 -19.27 -22.28
N HIS A 418 -34.58 -20.45 -22.32
CA HIS A 418 -33.12 -20.57 -22.33
C HIS A 418 -32.47 -19.72 -23.45
N THR A 419 -33.05 -19.75 -24.67
CA THR A 419 -32.59 -18.92 -25.80
C THR A 419 -32.69 -17.42 -25.48
N THR A 420 -33.79 -16.99 -24.82
CA THR A 420 -33.96 -15.59 -24.41
C THR A 420 -32.94 -15.18 -23.35
N VAL A 421 -32.64 -16.05 -22.38
CA VAL A 421 -31.63 -15.81 -21.36
C VAL A 421 -30.27 -15.61 -22.01
N ILE A 422 -29.86 -16.50 -22.92
CA ILE A 422 -28.57 -16.38 -23.64
C ILE A 422 -28.52 -15.07 -24.43
N ALA A 423 -29.55 -14.73 -25.18
CA ALA A 423 -29.58 -13.49 -25.99
C ALA A 423 -29.42 -12.24 -25.11
N LYS A 424 -30.16 -12.16 -24.01
CA LYS A 424 -30.11 -11.04 -23.07
C LYS A 424 -28.75 -10.91 -22.37
N THR A 425 -28.21 -12.03 -21.86
CA THR A 425 -26.91 -12.03 -21.18
C THR A 425 -25.79 -11.68 -22.14
N THR A 426 -25.75 -12.24 -23.34
CA THR A 426 -24.73 -11.93 -24.36
C THR A 426 -24.78 -10.45 -24.74
N ALA A 427 -25.96 -9.87 -24.96
CA ALA A 427 -26.12 -8.45 -25.29
C ALA A 427 -25.65 -7.54 -24.14
N TRP A 428 -25.97 -7.89 -22.90
CA TRP A 428 -25.54 -7.13 -21.73
C TRP A 428 -24.02 -7.23 -21.50
N GLU A 429 -23.45 -8.44 -21.58
CA GLU A 429 -22.03 -8.69 -21.43
C GLU A 429 -21.17 -7.93 -22.47
N ALA A 430 -21.66 -7.83 -23.71
CA ALA A 430 -21.01 -7.06 -24.77
C ALA A 430 -20.90 -5.56 -24.42
N ASN A 431 -21.88 -5.02 -23.69
CA ASN A 431 -21.88 -3.64 -23.21
C ASN A 431 -21.17 -3.44 -21.86
N ASN A 432 -20.83 -4.54 -21.16
CA ASN A 432 -20.21 -4.53 -19.85
C ASN A 432 -18.97 -5.42 -19.81
N PRO A 433 -17.90 -5.15 -20.61
CA PRO A 433 -16.78 -6.07 -20.83
C PRO A 433 -15.92 -6.35 -19.59
N ASP A 434 -16.10 -5.59 -18.52
CA ASP A 434 -15.37 -5.75 -17.25
C ASP A 434 -16.21 -6.38 -16.12
N TRP A 435 -17.42 -6.85 -16.42
CA TRP A 435 -18.39 -7.29 -15.42
C TRP A 435 -17.91 -8.46 -14.55
N ASN A 436 -17.11 -9.38 -15.10
CA ASN A 436 -16.60 -10.57 -14.43
C ASN A 436 -15.08 -10.49 -14.16
N LYS A 437 -14.49 -9.30 -14.28
CA LYS A 437 -13.07 -9.08 -14.04
C LYS A 437 -12.81 -8.65 -12.61
N VAL A 438 -11.77 -9.25 -12.04
CA VAL A 438 -11.20 -8.87 -10.74
C VAL A 438 -9.75 -8.46 -10.89
N VAL A 439 -9.29 -7.59 -9.99
CA VAL A 439 -7.91 -7.09 -9.98
C VAL A 439 -7.25 -7.43 -8.66
N LEU A 440 -6.01 -7.90 -8.73
CA LEU A 440 -5.14 -8.15 -7.59
C LEU A 440 -4.27 -6.91 -7.33
N VAL A 441 -4.45 -6.31 -6.17
CA VAL A 441 -3.84 -5.05 -5.76
C VAL A 441 -2.97 -5.25 -4.54
N PRO A 442 -1.68 -4.86 -4.54
CA PRO A 442 -0.87 -4.80 -3.33
C PRO A 442 -1.46 -3.83 -2.31
N VAL A 443 -1.69 -4.31 -1.08
CA VAL A 443 -2.29 -3.51 -0.02
C VAL A 443 -1.60 -3.72 1.32
N THR A 444 -1.69 -2.69 2.16
CA THR A 444 -1.43 -2.75 3.58
C THR A 444 -2.75 -2.62 4.33
N THR A 445 -2.95 -3.42 5.37
CA THR A 445 -4.16 -3.40 6.19
C THR A 445 -3.85 -3.07 7.64
N ASN A 446 -4.67 -2.23 8.25
CA ASN A 446 -4.69 -2.05 9.69
C ASN A 446 -5.77 -2.94 10.30
N THR A 447 -5.46 -3.56 11.43
CA THR A 447 -6.40 -4.39 12.18
C THR A 447 -6.62 -3.81 13.57
N ASN A 448 -7.83 -4.00 14.11
CA ASN A 448 -8.12 -3.69 15.51
C ASN A 448 -7.56 -4.79 16.45
N SER A 449 -7.78 -4.63 17.74
CA SER A 449 -7.33 -5.59 18.78
C SER A 449 -7.94 -6.99 18.63
N LEU A 450 -9.04 -7.13 17.91
CA LEU A 450 -9.72 -8.40 17.61
C LEU A 450 -9.26 -9.02 16.29
N GLY A 451 -8.30 -8.40 15.59
CA GLY A 451 -7.79 -8.86 14.30
C GLY A 451 -8.68 -8.53 13.09
N ALA A 452 -9.78 -7.80 13.27
CA ALA A 452 -10.63 -7.37 12.17
C ALA A 452 -9.96 -6.20 11.40
N ILE A 453 -10.00 -6.24 10.06
CA ILE A 453 -9.51 -5.17 9.21
C ILE A 453 -10.37 -3.93 9.41
N VAL A 454 -9.75 -2.79 9.70
CA VAL A 454 -10.39 -1.49 9.88
C VAL A 454 -10.01 -0.48 8.82
N ASP A 455 -8.86 -0.66 8.16
CA ASP A 455 -8.40 0.17 7.04
C ASP A 455 -7.66 -0.67 6.01
N VAL A 456 -7.73 -0.25 4.75
CA VAL A 456 -6.98 -0.81 3.63
C VAL A 456 -6.38 0.34 2.81
N TYR A 457 -5.08 0.29 2.59
CA TYR A 457 -4.33 1.27 1.80
C TYR A 457 -3.58 0.60 0.67
N HIS A 458 -3.32 1.34 -0.41
CA HIS A 458 -2.33 0.91 -1.40
C HIS A 458 -0.97 0.70 -0.75
N ASP A 459 -0.33 -0.41 -1.06
CA ASP A 459 1.05 -0.64 -0.66
C ASP A 459 1.98 0.10 -1.62
N PHE A 460 2.61 1.18 -1.16
CA PHE A 460 3.61 1.93 -1.90
C PHE A 460 5.03 1.45 -1.65
N SER A 461 5.23 0.40 -0.86
CA SER A 461 6.55 -0.21 -0.74
C SER A 461 7.00 -0.79 -2.08
N LEU A 462 8.32 -0.76 -2.30
CA LEU A 462 8.91 -1.36 -3.48
C LEU A 462 8.73 -2.87 -3.45
N SER A 463 7.83 -3.38 -4.26
CA SER A 463 7.60 -4.82 -4.38
C SER A 463 7.37 -5.25 -5.82
N SER A 464 7.77 -6.47 -6.13
CA SER A 464 7.65 -7.07 -7.46
C SER A 464 7.42 -8.57 -7.32
N THR A 465 6.47 -9.11 -8.08
CA THR A 465 6.26 -10.54 -8.14
C THR A 465 5.74 -10.97 -9.50
N LYS A 466 6.17 -12.15 -9.93
CA LYS A 466 5.71 -12.85 -11.12
C LYS A 466 4.78 -13.97 -10.69
N LEU A 467 3.59 -14.03 -11.27
CA LEU A 467 2.57 -15.04 -10.98
C LEU A 467 2.42 -15.99 -12.16
N THR A 468 2.23 -17.26 -11.86
CA THR A 468 1.76 -18.24 -12.86
C THR A 468 0.39 -17.79 -13.36
N GLY A 469 0.18 -17.86 -14.66
CA GLY A 469 -1.05 -17.37 -15.31
C GLY A 469 -0.72 -16.84 -16.70
N GLY A 470 -1.58 -15.99 -17.22
CA GLY A 470 -1.49 -15.46 -18.59
C GLY A 470 -2.51 -16.14 -19.51
N GLN A 471 -2.52 -15.69 -20.76
CA GLN A 471 -3.42 -16.27 -21.79
C GLN A 471 -3.01 -17.71 -22.16
N ASN A 472 -1.70 -17.96 -22.21
CA ASN A 472 -1.16 -19.26 -22.62
C ASN A 472 -1.14 -20.28 -21.46
N ASN A 473 -1.17 -19.82 -20.23
CA ASN A 473 -1.10 -20.65 -19.03
C ASN A 473 -2.27 -20.33 -18.06
N PRO A 474 -3.53 -20.65 -18.42
CA PRO A 474 -4.66 -20.35 -17.55
C PRO A 474 -4.51 -21.08 -16.21
N ILE A 475 -4.87 -20.40 -15.12
CA ILE A 475 -4.97 -21.00 -13.79
C ILE A 475 -6.38 -21.53 -13.56
N GLN A 476 -6.62 -22.20 -12.43
CA GLN A 476 -7.92 -22.82 -12.17
C GLN A 476 -8.60 -22.20 -10.93
N ILE A 477 -9.93 -22.09 -11.04
CA ILE A 477 -10.83 -21.91 -9.90
C ILE A 477 -11.48 -23.27 -9.61
N SER A 478 -11.35 -23.73 -8.36
CA SER A 478 -12.00 -24.96 -7.88
C SER A 478 -13.31 -24.60 -7.21
N VAL A 479 -14.41 -25.20 -7.63
CA VAL A 479 -15.77 -24.89 -7.12
C VAL A 479 -16.38 -26.15 -6.54
N ILE A 480 -17.00 -26.02 -5.37
CA ILE A 480 -17.79 -27.07 -4.71
C ILE A 480 -19.26 -26.63 -4.72
N TYR A 481 -20.10 -27.50 -5.27
CA TYR A 481 -21.53 -27.29 -5.37
C TYR A 481 -22.27 -28.21 -4.37
N SER A 482 -23.44 -27.73 -3.95
CA SER A 482 -24.47 -28.55 -3.31
C SER A 482 -25.76 -28.48 -4.07
N ASN A 483 -26.37 -29.65 -4.30
CA ASN A 483 -27.70 -29.79 -4.87
C ASN A 483 -28.60 -30.54 -3.89
N PHE A 484 -29.78 -29.98 -3.65
CA PHE A 484 -30.86 -30.68 -2.95
C PHE A 484 -31.76 -31.29 -3.99
N LYS A 485 -31.87 -32.63 -3.98
CA LYS A 485 -32.73 -33.38 -4.91
C LYS A 485 -34.18 -33.15 -4.62
#